data_f330f4d87e75ea557c74fc61278e8e47
#
_entry.id   f330f4d87e75ea557c74fc61278e8e47
#
_cell.length_a   1.000
_cell.length_b   1.000
_cell.length_c   1.000
_cell.angle_alpha   90.00
_cell.angle_beta   90.00
_cell.angle_gamma   90.00
#
_symmetry.space_group_name_H-M   'P 1'
#
loop_
_entity.id
_entity.type
_entity.pdbx_description
1 polymer ?
#
loop_
_entity_poly.entity_id
_entity_poly.type
_entity_poly.pdbx_seq_one_letter_code
_entity_poly.pdbx_strand_id
1 'polypeptide(L)'
;MKRSLGVLVFVTLIFGAATWRENVTRAAAMRGPQAQATAQTPPTIASVLDRDISNVEKEVVDAAEAMPEEKFNFSPEGLNIPGSDFKGVRTFAVQVKHIAASNYFIWSPITGDKLPDGLKDGNGPENLKTKAEIIRFLKDSFALGHKAAATLTAENILQNPGKSKSTRIHLATFGVAHAFDHYGQMVEYLRMNGIVPPASRAQSE
;
A
#
# COMPACT_ATOMS: atom_id res chain seq x y z
N MET A 1 6.08 -3.91 91.60
CA MET A 1 5.67 -5.33 91.76
C MET A 1 4.28 -5.50 91.18
N LYS A 2 4.13 -6.21 90.09
CA LYS A 2 3.02 -7.09 89.71
C LYS A 2 3.31 -7.65 88.31
N ARG A 3 3.57 -8.94 88.23
CA ARG A 3 3.74 -9.73 87.04
C ARG A 3 2.36 -10.02 86.48
N SER A 4 2.15 -9.86 85.16
CA SER A 4 1.02 -10.42 84.45
C SER A 4 1.49 -11.28 83.35
N LEU A 5 1.01 -12.49 83.39
CA LEU A 5 1.27 -13.63 82.55
C LEU A 5 0.57 -13.47 81.17
N GLY A 6 1.29 -13.45 80.10
CA GLY A 6 0.72 -13.46 78.78
C GLY A 6 0.50 -14.90 78.27
N VAL A 7 -0.76 -15.22 78.02
CA VAL A 7 -1.16 -16.49 77.43
C VAL A 7 -0.94 -16.41 75.90
N LEU A 8 -0.07 -17.30 75.36
CA LEU A 8 0.18 -17.47 73.95
C LEU A 8 -0.91 -18.40 73.39
N VAL A 9 -1.80 -17.86 72.60
CA VAL A 9 -2.77 -18.66 71.86
C VAL A 9 -2.16 -19.01 70.47
N PHE A 10 -1.76 -20.28 70.35
CA PHE A 10 -1.46 -20.91 69.06
C PHE A 10 -2.79 -21.22 68.32
N VAL A 11 -3.20 -20.44 67.37
CA VAL A 11 -4.25 -20.81 66.42
C VAL A 11 -3.60 -21.42 65.18
N THR A 12 -3.79 -22.73 65.02
CA THR A 12 -3.32 -23.51 63.90
C THR A 12 -3.97 -23.14 62.59
N LEU A 13 -3.21 -22.54 61.68
CA LEU A 13 -3.55 -22.33 60.29
C LEU A 13 -3.36 -23.63 59.49
N ILE A 14 -4.35 -24.54 59.48
CA ILE A 14 -4.33 -25.77 58.67
C ILE A 14 -5.50 -25.85 57.66
N PHE A 15 -6.23 -24.79 57.38
CA PHE A 15 -7.35 -24.85 56.43
C PHE A 15 -7.19 -24.04 55.14
N GLY A 16 -6.00 -23.55 54.82
CA GLY A 16 -5.79 -22.70 53.61
C GLY A 16 -5.22 -23.43 52.35
N ALA A 17 -4.59 -24.59 52.52
CA ALA A 17 -3.83 -25.19 51.42
C ALA A 17 -4.67 -26.04 50.44
N ALA A 18 -5.78 -26.65 50.93
CA ALA A 18 -6.61 -27.52 50.10
C ALA A 18 -7.52 -26.73 49.14
N THR A 19 -8.10 -25.64 49.61
CA THR A 19 -8.99 -24.79 48.77
C THR A 19 -8.23 -23.99 47.70
N TRP A 20 -6.96 -23.66 47.96
CA TRP A 20 -6.12 -22.96 46.96
C TRP A 20 -5.70 -23.87 45.79
N ARG A 21 -5.43 -25.14 46.06
CA ARG A 21 -5.11 -26.11 45.01
C ARG A 21 -6.30 -26.42 44.08
N GLU A 22 -7.51 -26.54 44.65
CA GLU A 22 -8.70 -26.78 43.83
C GLU A 22 -9.06 -25.57 42.93
N ASN A 23 -8.86 -24.34 43.42
CA ASN A 23 -9.11 -23.14 42.64
C ASN A 23 -8.09 -22.94 41.49
N VAL A 24 -6.83 -23.34 41.68
CA VAL A 24 -5.80 -23.28 40.62
C VAL A 24 -6.06 -24.33 39.53
N THR A 25 -6.50 -25.53 39.91
CA THR A 25 -6.85 -26.58 38.93
C THR A 25 -8.14 -26.27 38.19
N ARG A 26 -9.13 -25.63 38.84
CA ARG A 26 -10.36 -25.18 38.16
C ARG A 26 -10.10 -24.02 37.15
N ALA A 27 -9.23 -23.10 37.50
CA ALA A 27 -8.83 -22.00 36.58
C ALA A 27 -8.05 -22.49 35.36
N ALA A 28 -7.27 -23.57 35.50
CA ALA A 28 -6.58 -24.22 34.38
C ALA A 28 -7.54 -25.01 33.46
N ALA A 29 -8.62 -25.60 34.02
CA ALA A 29 -9.60 -26.36 33.25
C ALA A 29 -10.61 -25.48 32.49
N MET A 30 -10.74 -24.19 32.84
CA MET A 30 -11.58 -23.22 32.12
C MET A 30 -10.87 -22.49 30.98
N ARG A 31 -9.58 -22.73 30.76
CA ARG A 31 -8.93 -22.32 29.53
C ARG A 31 -9.36 -23.30 28.44
N GLY A 32 -10.46 -22.98 27.76
CA GLY A 32 -10.79 -23.63 26.49
C GLY A 32 -9.58 -23.59 25.54
N PRO A 33 -9.55 -24.41 24.49
CA PRO A 33 -8.44 -24.43 23.56
C PRO A 33 -8.20 -22.99 23.09
N GLN A 34 -7.11 -22.39 23.57
CA GLN A 34 -6.62 -21.15 22.99
C GLN A 34 -6.43 -21.47 21.51
N ALA A 35 -7.30 -20.88 20.66
CA ALA A 35 -7.07 -20.92 19.23
C ALA A 35 -5.60 -20.53 19.03
N GLN A 36 -4.79 -21.47 18.56
CA GLN A 36 -3.42 -21.21 18.19
C GLN A 36 -3.50 -20.06 17.18
N ALA A 37 -3.13 -18.86 17.61
CA ALA A 37 -2.91 -17.77 16.70
C ALA A 37 -1.93 -18.33 15.67
N THR A 38 -2.39 -18.51 14.44
CA THR A 38 -1.54 -18.93 13.33
C THR A 38 -0.38 -17.96 13.34
N ALA A 39 0.82 -18.46 13.59
CA ALA A 39 2.03 -17.66 13.63
C ALA A 39 2.14 -16.94 12.29
N GLN A 40 1.76 -15.65 12.27
CA GLN A 40 1.90 -14.84 11.08
C GLN A 40 3.37 -14.73 10.76
N THR A 41 3.74 -15.11 9.56
CA THR A 41 5.12 -14.94 9.08
C THR A 41 5.50 -13.45 9.25
N PRO A 42 6.62 -13.14 9.91
CA PRO A 42 7.04 -11.76 10.08
C PRO A 42 7.11 -11.04 8.73
N PRO A 43 6.69 -9.76 8.65
CA PRO A 43 6.76 -9.01 7.41
C PRO A 43 8.22 -8.85 6.96
N THR A 44 8.45 -8.97 5.66
CA THR A 44 9.72 -8.69 5.00
C THR A 44 9.67 -7.34 4.28
N ILE A 45 10.83 -6.77 3.92
CA ILE A 45 10.88 -5.55 3.09
C ILE A 45 10.09 -5.76 1.80
N ALA A 46 10.29 -6.91 1.13
CA ALA A 46 9.57 -7.27 -0.07
C ALA A 46 8.05 -7.27 0.14
N SER A 47 7.55 -7.95 1.19
CA SER A 47 6.10 -8.06 1.42
C SER A 47 5.43 -6.74 1.84
N VAL A 48 6.16 -5.84 2.52
CA VAL A 48 5.65 -4.51 2.87
C VAL A 48 5.52 -3.64 1.62
N LEU A 49 6.57 -3.58 0.81
CA LEU A 49 6.57 -2.80 -0.44
C LEU A 49 5.59 -3.35 -1.48
N ASP A 50 5.48 -4.67 -1.60
CA ASP A 50 4.50 -5.32 -2.47
C ASP A 50 3.07 -4.94 -2.11
N ARG A 51 2.76 -4.88 -0.82
CA ARG A 51 1.46 -4.40 -0.33
C ARG A 51 1.22 -2.93 -0.65
N ASP A 52 2.23 -2.07 -0.49
CA ASP A 52 2.10 -0.64 -0.80
C ASP A 52 1.90 -0.42 -2.30
N ILE A 53 2.60 -1.19 -3.15
CA ILE A 53 2.38 -1.21 -4.59
C ILE A 53 0.97 -1.70 -4.91
N SER A 54 0.50 -2.80 -4.30
CA SER A 54 -0.85 -3.33 -4.51
C SER A 54 -1.93 -2.32 -4.16
N ASN A 55 -1.75 -1.56 -3.08
CA ASN A 55 -2.70 -0.53 -2.66
C ASN A 55 -2.80 0.59 -3.70
N VAL A 56 -1.65 1.15 -4.13
CA VAL A 56 -1.66 2.24 -5.11
C VAL A 56 -2.06 1.77 -6.50
N GLU A 57 -1.68 0.55 -6.91
CA GLU A 57 -2.13 -0.07 -8.15
C GLU A 57 -3.66 -0.15 -8.21
N LYS A 58 -4.27 -0.71 -7.14
CA LYS A 58 -5.72 -0.84 -7.06
C LYS A 58 -6.39 0.53 -7.24
N GLU A 59 -5.96 1.54 -6.52
CA GLU A 59 -6.57 2.86 -6.57
C GLU A 59 -6.39 3.54 -7.94
N VAL A 60 -5.21 3.47 -8.54
CA VAL A 60 -4.90 4.05 -9.86
C VAL A 60 -5.66 3.32 -10.96
N VAL A 61 -5.67 1.98 -10.95
CA VAL A 61 -6.37 1.17 -11.95
C VAL A 61 -7.88 1.39 -11.85
N ASP A 62 -8.44 1.33 -10.64
CA ASP A 62 -9.87 1.56 -10.43
C ASP A 62 -10.28 2.96 -10.90
N ALA A 63 -9.46 3.99 -10.65
CA ALA A 63 -9.70 5.35 -11.14
C ALA A 63 -9.65 5.42 -12.68
N ALA A 64 -8.66 4.76 -13.30
CA ALA A 64 -8.55 4.70 -14.76
C ALA A 64 -9.75 3.97 -15.39
N GLU A 65 -10.21 2.87 -14.79
CA GLU A 65 -11.38 2.13 -15.24
C GLU A 65 -12.69 2.91 -15.05
N ALA A 66 -12.78 3.76 -14.02
CA ALA A 66 -13.97 4.55 -13.75
C ALA A 66 -14.22 5.68 -14.75
N MET A 67 -13.21 6.20 -15.44
CA MET A 67 -13.37 7.24 -16.44
C MET A 67 -13.97 6.63 -17.72
N PRO A 68 -15.14 7.10 -18.20
CA PRO A 68 -15.73 6.62 -19.45
C PRO A 68 -14.82 6.83 -20.67
N GLU A 69 -14.94 5.98 -21.68
CA GLU A 69 -14.14 6.02 -22.93
C GLU A 69 -14.20 7.40 -23.58
N GLU A 70 -15.39 7.95 -23.72
CA GLU A 70 -15.63 9.27 -24.37
C GLU A 70 -15.02 10.44 -23.58
N LYS A 71 -14.72 10.25 -22.29
CA LYS A 71 -14.09 11.23 -21.40
C LYS A 71 -12.62 10.95 -21.12
N PHE A 72 -12.07 9.88 -21.69
CA PHE A 72 -10.71 9.45 -21.36
C PHE A 72 -9.63 10.46 -21.80
N ASN A 73 -9.95 11.30 -22.79
CA ASN A 73 -9.09 12.41 -23.22
C ASN A 73 -9.45 13.76 -22.58
N PHE A 74 -10.26 13.77 -21.51
CA PHE A 74 -10.60 14.98 -20.78
C PHE A 74 -9.34 15.69 -20.26
N SER A 75 -9.33 17.03 -20.39
CA SER A 75 -8.37 17.94 -19.75
C SER A 75 -9.12 19.11 -19.10
N PRO A 76 -8.72 19.58 -17.92
CA PRO A 76 -9.30 20.79 -17.33
C PRO A 76 -9.01 22.06 -18.14
N GLU A 77 -8.11 22.04 -19.12
CA GLU A 77 -7.84 23.18 -20.03
C GLU A 77 -9.11 23.66 -20.74
N GLY A 78 -10.06 22.75 -21.02
CA GLY A 78 -11.35 23.09 -21.62
C GLY A 78 -12.39 23.70 -20.65
N LEU A 79 -12.09 23.75 -19.35
CA LEU A 79 -12.97 24.33 -18.33
C LEU A 79 -12.66 25.80 -18.18
N ASN A 80 -13.59 26.67 -18.58
CA ASN A 80 -13.47 28.12 -18.40
C ASN A 80 -13.70 28.52 -16.93
N ILE A 81 -12.78 28.15 -16.04
CA ILE A 81 -12.82 28.50 -14.63
C ILE A 81 -12.16 29.88 -14.47
N PRO A 82 -12.88 30.90 -14.02
CA PRO A 82 -12.31 32.24 -13.88
C PRO A 82 -11.09 32.26 -12.94
N GLY A 83 -9.99 32.84 -13.41
CA GLY A 83 -8.76 32.99 -12.62
C GLY A 83 -7.87 31.75 -12.59
N SER A 84 -8.23 30.68 -13.30
CA SER A 84 -7.39 29.45 -13.45
C SER A 84 -6.56 29.51 -14.74
N ASP A 85 -5.41 28.81 -14.69
CA ASP A 85 -4.59 28.51 -15.88
C ASP A 85 -4.29 27.01 -15.91
N PHE A 86 -4.98 26.28 -16.80
CA PHE A 86 -4.78 24.86 -17.05
C PHE A 86 -4.07 24.58 -18.37
N LYS A 87 -3.44 25.59 -18.98
CA LYS A 87 -2.75 25.43 -20.26
C LYS A 87 -1.64 24.39 -20.16
N GLY A 88 -1.68 23.38 -21.03
CA GLY A 88 -0.66 22.36 -21.16
C GLY A 88 -0.68 21.29 -20.08
N VAL A 89 -1.70 21.23 -19.23
CA VAL A 89 -1.85 20.09 -18.31
C VAL A 89 -2.17 18.81 -19.09
N ARG A 90 -1.72 17.67 -18.58
CA ARG A 90 -1.97 16.36 -19.19
C ARG A 90 -3.47 16.08 -19.27
N THR A 91 -3.92 15.45 -20.35
CA THR A 91 -5.24 14.82 -20.37
C THR A 91 -5.26 13.63 -19.42
N PHE A 92 -6.44 13.13 -19.05
CA PHE A 92 -6.58 11.95 -18.20
C PHE A 92 -5.84 10.75 -18.80
N ALA A 93 -5.99 10.47 -20.09
CA ALA A 93 -5.27 9.41 -20.80
C ALA A 93 -3.75 9.56 -20.68
N VAL A 94 -3.23 10.77 -20.88
CA VAL A 94 -1.79 11.06 -20.78
C VAL A 94 -1.32 10.93 -19.33
N GLN A 95 -2.15 11.28 -18.34
CA GLN A 95 -1.85 11.09 -16.92
C GLN A 95 -1.66 9.60 -16.58
N VAL A 96 -2.57 8.75 -17.05
CA VAL A 96 -2.48 7.29 -16.88
C VAL A 96 -1.23 6.72 -17.54
N LYS A 97 -0.94 7.14 -18.78
CA LYS A 97 0.28 6.73 -19.49
C LYS A 97 1.56 7.20 -18.79
N HIS A 98 1.53 8.40 -18.20
CA HIS A 98 2.66 8.95 -17.46
C HIS A 98 2.99 8.14 -16.22
N ILE A 99 1.98 7.71 -15.46
CA ILE A 99 2.19 6.80 -14.31
C ILE A 99 2.89 5.52 -14.79
N ALA A 100 2.38 4.91 -15.85
CA ALA A 100 2.96 3.69 -16.38
C ALA A 100 4.40 3.88 -16.87
N ALA A 101 4.67 4.95 -17.63
CA ALA A 101 6.01 5.28 -18.11
C ALA A 101 6.98 5.51 -16.95
N SER A 102 6.54 6.23 -15.91
CA SER A 102 7.33 6.48 -14.71
C SER A 102 7.62 5.20 -13.95
N ASN A 103 6.64 4.29 -13.82
CA ASN A 103 6.86 2.98 -13.24
C ASN A 103 7.98 2.22 -13.96
N TYR A 104 7.98 2.20 -15.29
CA TYR A 104 9.07 1.55 -16.05
C TYR A 104 10.43 2.20 -15.76
N PHE A 105 10.53 3.53 -15.73
CA PHE A 105 11.79 4.22 -15.39
C PHE A 105 12.27 3.95 -13.97
N ILE A 106 11.36 3.82 -13.02
CA ILE A 106 11.66 3.63 -11.61
C ILE A 106 12.03 2.17 -11.31
N TRP A 107 11.28 1.21 -11.85
CA TRP A 107 11.42 -0.20 -11.49
C TRP A 107 12.44 -0.96 -12.33
N SER A 108 12.62 -0.60 -13.63
CA SER A 108 13.58 -1.28 -14.51
C SER A 108 15.03 -1.28 -14.00
N PRO A 109 15.56 -0.22 -13.36
CA PRO A 109 16.88 -0.30 -12.76
C PRO A 109 17.03 -1.40 -11.70
N ILE A 110 15.96 -1.69 -10.96
CA ILE A 110 15.97 -2.72 -9.90
C ILE A 110 15.94 -4.12 -10.49
N THR A 111 15.11 -4.35 -11.52
CA THR A 111 14.94 -5.67 -12.17
C THR A 111 15.96 -5.97 -13.25
N GLY A 112 16.55 -4.93 -13.85
CA GLY A 112 17.42 -5.06 -15.03
C GLY A 112 16.67 -5.24 -16.35
N ASP A 113 15.34 -5.13 -16.36
CA ASP A 113 14.52 -5.26 -17.55
C ASP A 113 14.73 -4.07 -18.50
N LYS A 114 14.58 -4.31 -19.79
CA LYS A 114 14.62 -3.25 -20.79
C LYS A 114 13.36 -2.38 -20.71
N LEU A 115 13.55 -1.09 -20.93
CA LEU A 115 12.43 -0.15 -21.08
C LEU A 115 11.66 -0.44 -22.36
N PRO A 116 10.33 -0.37 -22.33
CA PRO A 116 9.52 -0.34 -23.56
C PRO A 116 9.88 0.85 -24.45
N ASP A 117 9.60 0.72 -25.74
CA ASP A 117 9.76 1.83 -26.67
C ASP A 117 8.75 2.95 -26.39
N GLY A 118 9.10 4.17 -26.78
CA GLY A 118 8.19 5.33 -26.73
C GLY A 118 8.06 6.01 -25.36
N LEU A 119 9.01 5.79 -24.43
CA LEU A 119 8.99 6.42 -23.10
C LEU A 119 9.76 7.75 -23.01
N LYS A 120 10.29 8.29 -24.13
CA LYS A 120 11.29 9.37 -24.16
C LYS A 120 10.91 10.63 -23.38
N ASP A 121 9.63 11.02 -23.43
CA ASP A 121 9.11 12.27 -22.83
C ASP A 121 8.38 12.02 -21.49
N GLY A 122 8.35 10.77 -21.03
CA GLY A 122 7.63 10.39 -19.81
C GLY A 122 6.10 10.36 -19.96
N ASN A 123 5.54 10.62 -21.15
CA ASN A 123 4.10 10.58 -21.39
C ASN A 123 3.62 9.22 -21.94
N GLY A 124 4.53 8.26 -22.05
CA GLY A 124 4.28 6.93 -22.57
C GLY A 124 4.14 6.87 -24.10
N PRO A 125 3.94 5.67 -24.64
CA PRO A 125 3.94 5.46 -26.08
C PRO A 125 2.78 6.21 -26.77
N GLU A 126 3.11 6.93 -27.87
CA GLU A 126 2.11 7.67 -28.65
C GLU A 126 1.13 6.79 -29.41
N ASN A 127 1.51 5.56 -29.74
CA ASN A 127 0.69 4.61 -30.46
C ASN A 127 -0.43 3.98 -29.61
N LEU A 128 -0.41 4.09 -28.30
CA LEU A 128 -1.50 3.66 -27.43
C LEU A 128 -2.62 4.71 -27.47
N LYS A 129 -3.74 4.37 -28.11
CA LYS A 129 -4.84 5.31 -28.40
C LYS A 129 -6.13 4.97 -27.65
N THR A 130 -6.40 3.70 -27.40
CA THR A 130 -7.62 3.27 -26.74
C THR A 130 -7.42 3.19 -25.22
N LYS A 131 -8.51 3.40 -24.47
CA LYS A 131 -8.52 3.22 -23.01
C LYS A 131 -8.02 1.83 -22.61
N ALA A 132 -8.44 0.78 -23.33
CA ALA A 132 -8.05 -0.60 -23.04
C ALA A 132 -6.53 -0.81 -23.17
N GLU A 133 -5.91 -0.29 -24.25
CA GLU A 133 -4.45 -0.37 -24.45
C GLU A 133 -3.69 0.38 -23.35
N ILE A 134 -4.17 1.56 -22.98
CA ILE A 134 -3.54 2.40 -21.94
C ILE A 134 -3.65 1.74 -20.55
N ILE A 135 -4.81 1.18 -20.20
CA ILE A 135 -4.99 0.46 -18.94
C ILE A 135 -4.12 -0.82 -18.89
N ARG A 136 -4.01 -1.53 -20.01
CA ARG A 136 -3.13 -2.69 -20.08
C ARG A 136 -1.67 -2.28 -19.84
N PHE A 137 -1.20 -1.24 -20.50
CA PHE A 137 0.15 -0.70 -20.32
C PHE A 137 0.42 -0.28 -18.87
N LEU A 138 -0.59 0.32 -18.19
CA LEU A 138 -0.54 0.65 -16.78
C LEU A 138 -0.38 -0.61 -15.91
N LYS A 139 -1.22 -1.63 -16.10
CA LYS A 139 -1.16 -2.89 -15.35
C LYS A 139 0.18 -3.61 -15.53
N ASP A 140 0.68 -3.66 -16.77
CA ASP A 140 1.99 -4.25 -17.07
C ASP A 140 3.14 -3.51 -16.35
N SER A 141 3.02 -2.19 -16.19
CA SER A 141 4.01 -1.39 -15.45
C SER A 141 3.99 -1.65 -13.94
N PHE A 142 2.84 -1.91 -13.33
CA PHE A 142 2.72 -2.32 -11.94
C PHE A 142 3.24 -3.73 -11.70
N ALA A 143 3.01 -4.65 -12.64
CA ALA A 143 3.60 -6.00 -12.59
C ALA A 143 5.13 -5.95 -12.51
N LEU A 144 5.78 -4.99 -13.19
CA LEU A 144 7.21 -4.75 -13.05
C LEU A 144 7.56 -4.26 -11.63
N GLY A 145 6.74 -3.42 -11.02
CA GLY A 145 6.89 -2.98 -9.63
C GLY A 145 6.87 -4.13 -8.64
N HIS A 146 5.91 -5.04 -8.76
CA HIS A 146 5.81 -6.27 -7.95
C HIS A 146 7.04 -7.17 -8.15
N LYS A 147 7.49 -7.35 -9.40
CA LYS A 147 8.72 -8.07 -9.71
C LYS A 147 9.94 -7.43 -9.02
N ALA A 148 10.04 -6.11 -9.04
CA ALA A 148 11.11 -5.38 -8.37
C ALA A 148 11.05 -5.56 -6.85
N ALA A 149 9.88 -5.39 -6.22
CA ALA A 149 9.68 -5.55 -4.78
C ALA A 149 10.12 -6.94 -4.30
N ALA A 150 9.82 -7.99 -5.05
CA ALA A 150 10.19 -9.37 -4.72
C ALA A 150 11.72 -9.60 -4.62
N THR A 151 12.54 -8.72 -5.20
CA THR A 151 14.01 -8.81 -5.14
C THR A 151 14.64 -8.06 -3.97
N LEU A 152 13.85 -7.30 -3.20
CA LEU A 152 14.38 -6.41 -2.16
C LEU A 152 14.58 -7.15 -0.84
N THR A 153 15.76 -6.97 -0.27
CA THR A 153 16.17 -7.58 1.01
C THR A 153 16.86 -6.55 1.91
N ALA A 154 17.04 -6.88 3.19
CA ALA A 154 17.76 -6.03 4.14
C ALA A 154 19.20 -5.76 3.69
N GLU A 155 19.83 -6.71 2.99
CA GLU A 155 21.23 -6.62 2.54
C GLU A 155 21.38 -5.71 1.32
N ASN A 156 20.36 -5.60 0.45
CA ASN A 156 20.47 -4.87 -0.81
C ASN A 156 19.73 -3.54 -0.85
N ILE A 157 18.81 -3.28 0.09
CA ILE A 157 17.87 -2.16 0.02
C ILE A 157 18.54 -0.79 -0.05
N LEU A 158 19.71 -0.62 0.58
CA LEU A 158 20.50 0.61 0.56
C LEU A 158 21.52 0.67 -0.59
N GLN A 159 21.63 -0.39 -1.40
CA GLN A 159 22.54 -0.42 -2.54
C GLN A 159 21.89 0.20 -3.78
N ASN A 160 22.72 0.79 -4.64
CA ASN A 160 22.29 1.28 -5.95
C ASN A 160 22.17 0.11 -6.92
N PRO A 161 21.03 -0.05 -7.65
CA PRO A 161 20.90 -1.09 -8.65
C PRO A 161 21.62 -0.69 -9.96
N GLY A 162 22.44 -1.58 -10.48
CA GLY A 162 23.14 -1.39 -11.76
C GLY A 162 23.92 -0.09 -11.80
N LYS A 163 23.61 0.78 -12.80
CA LYS A 163 24.22 2.11 -12.96
C LYS A 163 23.40 3.25 -12.35
N SER A 164 22.33 2.95 -11.63
CA SER A 164 21.49 3.97 -10.98
C SER A 164 22.29 4.76 -9.95
N LYS A 165 22.01 6.06 -9.86
CA LYS A 165 22.55 6.92 -8.80
C LYS A 165 21.67 6.88 -7.53
N SER A 166 20.50 6.27 -7.60
CA SER A 166 19.54 6.14 -6.51
C SER A 166 19.59 4.74 -5.90
N THR A 167 19.43 4.65 -4.60
CA THR A 167 19.32 3.37 -3.89
C THR A 167 18.00 2.66 -4.19
N ARG A 168 17.94 1.34 -3.98
CA ARG A 168 16.71 0.55 -4.15
C ARG A 168 15.57 1.08 -3.29
N ILE A 169 15.82 1.45 -2.04
CA ILE A 169 14.77 2.02 -1.18
C ILE A 169 14.23 3.33 -1.72
N HIS A 170 15.11 4.22 -2.21
CA HIS A 170 14.66 5.47 -2.80
C HIS A 170 13.76 5.23 -4.02
N LEU A 171 14.18 4.34 -4.93
CA LEU A 171 13.35 4.01 -6.10
C LEU A 171 12.01 3.40 -5.70
N ALA A 172 12.01 2.46 -4.73
CA ALA A 172 10.80 1.78 -4.27
C ALA A 172 9.80 2.75 -3.62
N THR A 173 10.26 3.57 -2.68
CA THR A 173 9.39 4.56 -2.00
C THR A 173 8.95 5.67 -2.94
N PHE A 174 9.81 6.11 -3.84
CA PHE A 174 9.47 7.12 -4.84
C PHE A 174 8.43 6.60 -5.83
N GLY A 175 8.54 5.33 -6.27
CA GLY A 175 7.55 4.73 -7.19
C GLY A 175 6.14 4.73 -6.61
N VAL A 176 5.99 4.34 -5.35
CA VAL A 176 4.69 4.37 -4.65
C VAL A 176 4.20 5.81 -4.47
N ALA A 177 5.07 6.71 -3.97
CA ALA A 177 4.72 8.12 -3.73
C ALA A 177 4.30 8.83 -5.04
N HIS A 178 5.04 8.63 -6.13
CA HIS A 178 4.75 9.20 -7.44
C HIS A 178 3.41 8.73 -8.01
N ALA A 179 3.11 7.44 -7.86
CA ALA A 179 1.82 6.91 -8.29
C ALA A 179 0.65 7.51 -7.48
N PHE A 180 0.80 7.70 -6.16
CA PHE A 180 -0.20 8.38 -5.33
C PHE A 180 -0.36 9.87 -5.65
N ASP A 181 0.73 10.60 -5.96
CA ASP A 181 0.64 11.98 -6.40
C ASP A 181 -0.25 12.12 -7.64
N HIS A 182 -0.02 11.29 -8.65
CA HIS A 182 -0.82 11.28 -9.86
C HIS A 182 -2.23 10.71 -9.66
N TYR A 183 -2.43 9.75 -8.76
CA TYR A 183 -3.75 9.29 -8.36
C TYR A 183 -4.60 10.44 -7.82
N GLY A 184 -4.04 11.30 -6.97
CA GLY A 184 -4.74 12.50 -6.50
C GLY A 184 -5.24 13.39 -7.65
N GLN A 185 -4.41 13.60 -8.67
CA GLN A 185 -4.78 14.36 -9.86
C GLN A 185 -5.89 13.64 -10.67
N MET A 186 -5.82 12.32 -10.80
CA MET A 186 -6.88 11.53 -11.46
C MET A 186 -8.22 11.62 -10.73
N VAL A 187 -8.19 11.62 -9.40
CA VAL A 187 -9.39 11.80 -8.54
C VAL A 187 -10.07 13.15 -8.85
N GLU A 188 -9.30 14.23 -8.94
CA GLU A 188 -9.86 15.55 -9.30
C GLU A 188 -10.46 15.53 -10.71
N TYR A 189 -9.83 14.88 -11.68
CA TYR A 189 -10.38 14.77 -13.04
C TYR A 189 -11.70 13.98 -13.07
N LEU A 190 -11.81 12.89 -12.29
CA LEU A 190 -13.07 12.16 -12.12
C LEU A 190 -14.16 13.10 -11.56
N ARG A 191 -13.86 13.85 -10.49
CA ARG A 191 -14.78 14.79 -9.86
C ARG A 191 -15.24 15.88 -10.81
N MET A 192 -14.33 16.47 -11.60
CA MET A 192 -14.66 17.46 -12.63
C MET A 192 -15.62 16.91 -13.70
N ASN A 193 -15.66 15.59 -13.87
CA ASN A 193 -16.58 14.90 -14.77
C ASN A 193 -17.84 14.36 -14.09
N GLY A 194 -18.09 14.70 -12.82
CA GLY A 194 -19.26 14.23 -12.06
C GLY A 194 -19.16 12.78 -11.60
N ILE A 195 -17.96 12.20 -11.60
CA ILE A 195 -17.72 10.79 -11.26
C ILE A 195 -17.18 10.71 -9.84
N VAL A 196 -17.87 9.96 -8.96
CA VAL A 196 -17.35 9.64 -7.63
C VAL A 196 -16.21 8.62 -7.78
N PRO A 197 -14.97 8.94 -7.32
CA PRO A 197 -13.85 8.01 -7.39
C PRO A 197 -14.18 6.69 -6.68
N PRO A 198 -13.74 5.53 -7.19
CA PRO A 198 -14.05 4.23 -6.60
C PRO A 198 -13.75 4.12 -5.11
N ALA A 199 -12.60 4.61 -4.66
CA ALA A 199 -12.22 4.60 -3.24
C ALA A 199 -13.10 5.51 -2.33
N SER A 200 -13.91 6.41 -2.92
CA SER A 200 -14.82 7.29 -2.19
C SER A 200 -16.27 6.82 -2.22
N ARG A 201 -16.56 5.68 -2.84
CA ARG A 201 -17.91 5.12 -2.89
C ARG A 201 -18.22 4.43 -1.56
N ALA A 202 -19.49 4.52 -1.12
CA ALA A 202 -19.94 3.71 0.01
C ALA A 202 -19.72 2.23 -0.33
N GLN A 203 -19.12 1.49 0.60
CA GLN A 203 -19.06 0.04 0.47
C GLN A 203 -20.49 -0.48 0.58
N SER A 204 -20.97 -1.19 -0.45
CA SER A 204 -22.23 -1.95 -0.35
C SER A 204 -22.00 -3.05 0.68
N GLU A 205 -22.74 -2.96 1.79
CA GLU A 205 -22.87 -4.04 2.77
C GLU A 205 -23.38 -5.34 2.15
#